data_f40759671c9e16a8cc8450ca180f6d4d
#
_entry.id   f40759671c9e16a8cc8450ca180f6d4d
#
_cell.length_a   1.000
_cell.length_b   1.000
_cell.length_c   1.000
_cell.angle_alpha   90.00
_cell.angle_beta   90.00
_cell.angle_gamma   90.00
#
_symmetry.space_group_name_H-M   'P 1'
#
loop_
_entity.id
_entity.type
_entity.pdbx_description
1 polymer ?
#
loop_
_entity_poly.entity_id
_entity_poly.type
_entity_poly.pdbx_seq_one_letter_code
_entity_poly.pdbx_strand_id
1 'polypeptide(L)'
;VTIQKFDPYINIDPGTMSPYQHGEVFVTDDGAETDLDLGHYERFIDINLTRNSNVTAGRIYQSVIDKERRGDYLGRTVQVIPHITNEIKERVYRVGREENADFVITEIGGTVGDIESEPFLEAIRQVKKDVPRNDCLYIHVTLVPYIAAAGELKTKPTQHSVKELRSIGITPDILVCRSEHEVSKEMREKIAMFCDVDTDAVFQALTAKSIYEVPLLLQEQGMDKVVLKKLNMEDRPCDMKEWKDMVDKIMAPHKDKTNIGVV
;
A
#
# COMPACT_ATOMS: atom_id res chain seq x y z
N VAL A 1 -8.33 -12.56 -0.73
CA VAL A 1 -7.50 -11.35 -0.56
C VAL A 1 -8.41 -10.15 -0.54
N THR A 2 -8.18 -9.20 0.36
CA THR A 2 -8.81 -7.87 0.31
C THR A 2 -7.75 -6.79 0.46
N ILE A 3 -8.06 -5.58 0.00
CA ILE A 3 -7.15 -4.43 0.07
C ILE A 3 -7.87 -3.28 0.75
N GLN A 4 -7.14 -2.55 1.59
CA GLN A 4 -7.64 -1.32 2.20
C GLN A 4 -6.61 -0.21 2.11
N LYS A 5 -7.09 1.01 1.98
CA LYS A 5 -6.30 2.23 1.93
C LYS A 5 -6.53 3.09 3.16
N PHE A 6 -5.45 3.55 3.75
CA PHE A 6 -5.46 4.49 4.86
C PHE A 6 -4.87 5.83 4.41
N ASP A 7 -5.72 6.84 4.42
CA ASP A 7 -5.39 8.20 3.97
C ASP A 7 -5.17 9.12 5.16
N PRO A 8 -4.02 9.79 5.26
CA PRO A 8 -3.69 10.60 6.43
C PRO A 8 -4.42 11.95 6.49
N TYR A 9 -5.15 12.36 5.46
CA TYR A 9 -5.88 13.63 5.48
C TYR A 9 -7.08 13.62 6.45
N ILE A 10 -7.44 14.83 6.92
CA ILE A 10 -8.51 15.03 7.94
C ILE A 10 -9.92 15.00 7.34
N ASN A 11 -10.09 15.04 6.03
CA ASN A 11 -11.39 14.90 5.40
C ASN A 11 -12.03 13.56 5.80
N ILE A 12 -13.34 13.54 6.01
CA ILE A 12 -14.09 12.31 6.33
C ILE A 12 -14.05 11.35 5.12
N ASP A 13 -14.19 11.91 3.94
CA ASP A 13 -14.09 11.24 2.65
C ASP A 13 -13.63 12.23 1.57
N PRO A 14 -13.30 11.80 0.35
CA PRO A 14 -12.85 12.68 -0.71
C PRO A 14 -13.97 13.44 -1.42
N GLY A 15 -15.24 13.18 -1.14
CA GLY A 15 -16.39 13.70 -1.90
C GLY A 15 -16.49 15.22 -1.91
N THR A 16 -15.96 15.92 -0.91
CA THR A 16 -15.94 17.39 -0.84
C THR A 16 -14.58 17.99 -1.23
N MET A 17 -13.61 17.18 -1.61
CA MET A 17 -12.29 17.64 -2.00
C MET A 17 -12.31 18.21 -3.42
N SER A 18 -11.42 19.18 -3.68
CA SER A 18 -11.25 19.71 -5.04
C SER A 18 -10.66 18.65 -5.97
N PRO A 19 -11.24 18.42 -7.15
CA PRO A 19 -10.67 17.50 -8.15
C PRO A 19 -9.24 17.84 -8.56
N TYR A 20 -8.82 19.11 -8.39
CA TYR A 20 -7.44 19.53 -8.66
C TYR A 20 -6.45 19.19 -7.53
N GLN A 21 -6.95 18.67 -6.39
CA GLN A 21 -6.16 18.37 -5.18
C GLN A 21 -6.36 16.94 -4.70
N HIS A 22 -6.71 15.96 -5.29
CA HIS A 22 -7.09 14.61 -4.83
C HIS A 22 -8.60 14.39 -4.67
N GLY A 23 -9.42 15.19 -5.38
CA GLY A 23 -10.87 15.06 -5.34
C GLY A 23 -11.43 14.06 -6.33
N GLU A 24 -10.61 13.15 -6.87
CA GLU A 24 -11.13 12.02 -7.62
C GLU A 24 -11.81 11.05 -6.66
N VAL A 25 -13.05 10.71 -6.96
CA VAL A 25 -13.88 9.86 -6.11
C VAL A 25 -14.19 8.56 -6.84
N PHE A 26 -13.94 7.44 -6.16
CA PHE A 26 -14.48 6.14 -6.53
C PHE A 26 -15.64 5.82 -5.58
N VAL A 27 -16.76 5.35 -6.12
CA VAL A 27 -17.92 4.96 -5.32
C VAL A 27 -18.05 3.45 -5.30
N THR A 28 -17.97 2.87 -4.11
CA THR A 28 -18.12 1.43 -3.90
C THR A 28 -19.58 0.99 -4.07
N ASP A 29 -19.84 -0.29 -4.27
CA ASP A 29 -21.18 -0.83 -4.44
C ASP A 29 -22.10 -0.54 -3.24
N ASP A 30 -21.56 -0.41 -2.04
CA ASP A 30 -22.30 -0.02 -0.83
C ASP A 30 -22.50 1.50 -0.69
N GLY A 31 -22.18 2.27 -1.75
CA GLY A 31 -22.43 3.71 -1.84
C GLY A 31 -21.45 4.59 -1.08
N ALA A 32 -20.30 4.09 -0.66
CA ALA A 32 -19.29 4.90 -0.01
C ALA A 32 -18.46 5.69 -1.04
N GLU A 33 -18.27 6.97 -0.80
CA GLU A 33 -17.30 7.80 -1.50
C GLU A 33 -15.92 7.52 -0.93
N THR A 34 -14.98 7.12 -1.81
CA THR A 34 -13.65 6.64 -1.42
C THR A 34 -12.58 7.23 -2.34
N ASP A 35 -11.32 7.04 -1.96
CA ASP A 35 -10.19 7.39 -2.81
C ASP A 35 -10.23 6.60 -4.13
N LEU A 36 -9.73 7.22 -5.20
CA LEU A 36 -9.67 6.64 -6.55
C LEU A 36 -8.92 5.30 -6.60
N ASP A 37 -7.94 5.12 -5.74
CA ASP A 37 -7.12 3.91 -5.72
C ASP A 37 -7.93 2.63 -5.48
N LEU A 38 -9.08 2.72 -4.80
CA LEU A 38 -9.97 1.57 -4.61
C LEU A 38 -10.45 1.01 -5.95
N GLY A 39 -10.74 1.87 -6.93
CA GLY A 39 -11.10 1.43 -8.27
C GLY A 39 -9.96 0.69 -8.99
N HIS A 40 -8.71 1.07 -8.72
CA HIS A 40 -7.56 0.31 -9.20
C HIS A 40 -7.44 -1.04 -8.48
N TYR A 41 -7.63 -1.07 -7.16
CA TYR A 41 -7.54 -2.33 -6.40
C TYR A 41 -8.58 -3.34 -6.89
N GLU A 42 -9.84 -2.94 -7.07
CA GLU A 42 -10.90 -3.80 -7.60
C GLU A 42 -10.52 -4.43 -8.95
N ARG A 43 -9.90 -3.66 -9.85
CA ARG A 43 -9.44 -4.19 -11.15
C ARG A 43 -8.37 -5.26 -11.04
N PHE A 44 -7.47 -5.16 -10.04
CA PHE A 44 -6.36 -6.10 -9.89
C PHE A 44 -6.73 -7.35 -9.13
N ILE A 45 -7.71 -7.28 -8.22
CA ILE A 45 -8.12 -8.44 -7.38
C ILE A 45 -9.47 -9.02 -7.78
N ASP A 46 -10.19 -8.40 -8.71
CA ASP A 46 -11.49 -8.82 -9.26
C ASP A 46 -12.54 -9.09 -8.17
N ILE A 47 -12.58 -8.22 -7.17
CA ILE A 47 -13.62 -8.21 -6.12
C ILE A 47 -14.08 -6.79 -5.85
N ASN A 48 -15.34 -6.63 -5.47
CA ASN A 48 -15.87 -5.34 -5.02
C ASN A 48 -15.40 -5.07 -3.59
N LEU A 49 -14.86 -3.88 -3.38
CA LEU A 49 -14.46 -3.39 -2.06
C LEU A 49 -15.63 -2.67 -1.38
N THR A 50 -15.49 -2.44 -0.10
CA THR A 50 -16.55 -1.85 0.74
C THR A 50 -16.06 -0.55 1.40
N ARG A 51 -17.00 0.17 2.04
CA ARG A 51 -16.65 1.35 2.86
C ARG A 51 -15.58 1.10 3.91
N ASN A 52 -15.36 -0.15 4.32
CA ASN A 52 -14.32 -0.51 5.27
C ASN A 52 -12.93 -0.57 4.63
N SER A 53 -12.87 -0.58 3.31
CA SER A 53 -11.62 -0.61 2.54
C SER A 53 -10.98 0.77 2.36
N ASN A 54 -11.65 1.87 2.75
CA ASN A 54 -11.06 3.20 2.78
C ASN A 54 -11.22 3.84 4.16
N VAL A 55 -10.11 4.23 4.76
CA VAL A 55 -10.05 4.81 6.11
C VAL A 55 -9.26 6.10 6.08
N THR A 56 -9.89 7.22 6.46
CA THR A 56 -9.23 8.51 6.56
C THR A 56 -8.88 8.85 8.02
N ALA A 57 -7.87 9.70 8.23
CA ALA A 57 -7.58 10.24 9.55
C ALA A 57 -8.83 10.91 10.15
N GLY A 58 -9.59 11.66 9.34
CA GLY A 58 -10.82 12.29 9.77
C GLY A 58 -11.83 11.31 10.37
N ARG A 59 -12.09 10.18 9.69
CA ARG A 59 -12.97 9.12 10.23
C ARG A 59 -12.46 8.51 11.52
N ILE A 60 -11.16 8.32 11.66
CA ILE A 60 -10.55 7.77 12.89
C ILE A 60 -10.74 8.74 14.04
N TYR A 61 -10.35 10.02 13.88
CA TYR A 61 -10.48 11.03 14.92
C TYR A 61 -11.93 11.28 15.30
N GLN A 62 -12.83 11.37 14.33
CA GLN A 62 -14.27 11.53 14.58
C GLN A 62 -14.81 10.37 15.42
N SER A 63 -14.48 9.12 15.07
CA SER A 63 -14.92 7.95 15.82
C SER A 63 -14.44 8.00 17.29
N VAL A 64 -13.19 8.38 17.54
CA VAL A 64 -12.66 8.48 18.90
C VAL A 64 -13.29 9.64 19.67
N ILE A 65 -13.51 10.79 19.04
CA ILE A 65 -14.18 11.94 19.67
C ILE A 65 -15.64 11.59 20.01
N ASP A 66 -16.36 10.93 19.11
CA ASP A 66 -17.73 10.50 19.37
C ASP A 66 -17.82 9.51 20.53
N LYS A 67 -16.87 8.59 20.64
CA LYS A 67 -16.75 7.66 21.78
C LYS A 67 -16.47 8.41 23.08
N GLU A 68 -15.59 9.41 23.06
CA GLU A 68 -15.31 10.26 24.20
C GLU A 68 -16.57 11.00 24.66
N ARG A 69 -17.27 11.64 23.73
CA ARG A 69 -18.50 12.39 24.02
C ARG A 69 -19.64 11.53 24.57
N ARG A 70 -19.72 10.27 24.18
CA ARG A 70 -20.68 9.29 24.77
C ARG A 70 -20.27 8.77 26.14
N GLY A 71 -19.02 9.01 26.57
CA GLY A 71 -18.49 8.51 27.84
C GLY A 71 -17.92 7.10 27.77
N ASP A 72 -17.65 6.56 26.60
CA ASP A 72 -17.16 5.19 26.42
C ASP A 72 -15.78 4.96 27.10
N TYR A 73 -15.03 6.03 27.34
CA TYR A 73 -13.73 5.97 28.01
C TYR A 73 -13.78 6.19 29.53
N LEU A 74 -14.97 6.29 30.11
CA LEU A 74 -15.20 6.35 31.57
C LEU A 74 -14.37 7.44 32.29
N GLY A 75 -14.25 8.62 31.68
CA GLY A 75 -13.53 9.77 32.23
C GLY A 75 -11.99 9.69 32.13
N ARG A 76 -11.44 8.70 31.40
CA ARG A 76 -10.02 8.63 31.14
C ARG A 76 -9.57 9.73 30.19
N THR A 77 -8.30 10.17 30.33
CA THR A 77 -7.68 11.04 29.34
C THR A 77 -7.54 10.29 28.02
N VAL A 78 -8.12 10.83 26.96
CA VAL A 78 -8.05 10.27 25.59
C VAL A 78 -6.82 10.86 24.88
N GLN A 79 -5.96 10.01 24.34
CA GLN A 79 -4.68 10.38 23.73
C GLN A 79 -4.50 9.68 22.39
N VAL A 80 -3.54 10.12 21.57
CA VAL A 80 -3.22 9.44 20.30
C VAL A 80 -2.84 7.98 20.58
N ILE A 81 -1.95 7.74 21.54
CA ILE A 81 -1.65 6.40 22.05
C ILE A 81 -2.31 6.28 23.44
N PRO A 82 -3.19 5.29 23.66
CA PRO A 82 -3.54 4.18 22.77
C PRO A 82 -4.84 4.37 21.96
N HIS A 83 -5.59 5.48 22.12
CA HIS A 83 -6.98 5.53 21.67
C HIS A 83 -7.11 5.64 20.14
N ILE A 84 -6.35 6.56 19.52
CA ILE A 84 -6.30 6.69 18.05
C ILE A 84 -5.63 5.45 17.43
N THR A 85 -4.50 5.01 17.98
CA THR A 85 -3.80 3.84 17.44
C THR A 85 -4.63 2.56 17.56
N ASN A 86 -5.40 2.38 18.63
CA ASN A 86 -6.31 1.23 18.77
C ASN A 86 -7.48 1.31 17.77
N GLU A 87 -8.03 2.50 17.50
CA GLU A 87 -9.06 2.67 16.48
C GLU A 87 -8.53 2.34 15.08
N ILE A 88 -7.30 2.76 14.76
CA ILE A 88 -6.64 2.41 13.49
C ILE A 88 -6.45 0.89 13.39
N LYS A 89 -5.90 0.24 14.43
CA LYS A 89 -5.71 -1.21 14.45
C LYS A 89 -7.04 -1.98 14.29
N GLU A 90 -8.10 -1.50 14.94
CA GLU A 90 -9.43 -2.10 14.76
C GLU A 90 -9.91 -2.04 13.30
N ARG A 91 -9.62 -0.94 12.58
CA ARG A 91 -9.93 -0.86 11.13
C ARG A 91 -9.09 -1.84 10.31
N VAL A 92 -7.81 -2.02 10.66
CA VAL A 92 -6.96 -3.04 10.00
C VAL A 92 -7.58 -4.44 10.14
N TYR A 93 -8.03 -4.80 11.34
CA TYR A 93 -8.55 -6.15 11.59
C TYR A 93 -9.98 -6.35 11.10
N ARG A 94 -10.78 -5.29 11.08
CA ARG A 94 -12.21 -5.37 10.75
C ARG A 94 -12.46 -5.91 9.36
N VAL A 95 -11.82 -5.35 8.35
CA VAL A 95 -12.03 -5.78 6.96
C VAL A 95 -11.72 -7.25 6.75
N GLY A 96 -10.64 -7.74 7.34
CA GLY A 96 -10.29 -9.17 7.27
C GLY A 96 -11.34 -10.08 7.91
N ARG A 97 -11.90 -9.66 9.05
CA ARG A 97 -12.95 -10.43 9.75
C ARG A 97 -14.28 -10.40 9.00
N GLU A 98 -14.72 -9.24 8.54
CA GLU A 98 -16.02 -9.08 7.87
C GLU A 98 -16.05 -9.75 6.50
N GLU A 99 -14.95 -9.72 5.76
CA GLU A 99 -14.83 -10.34 4.44
C GLU A 99 -14.28 -11.76 4.47
N ASN A 100 -13.96 -12.29 5.66
CA ASN A 100 -13.35 -13.62 5.84
C ASN A 100 -12.14 -13.83 4.92
N ALA A 101 -11.28 -12.83 4.84
CA ALA A 101 -10.14 -12.80 3.93
C ALA A 101 -8.90 -13.48 4.54
N ASP A 102 -8.24 -14.35 3.76
CA ASP A 102 -6.96 -14.96 4.16
C ASP A 102 -5.82 -13.95 4.20
N PHE A 103 -5.89 -12.94 3.33
CA PHE A 103 -4.90 -11.86 3.23
C PHE A 103 -5.57 -10.51 3.22
N VAL A 104 -5.04 -9.61 4.01
CA VAL A 104 -5.39 -8.19 4.02
C VAL A 104 -4.17 -7.38 3.64
N ILE A 105 -4.26 -6.64 2.55
CA ILE A 105 -3.22 -5.69 2.14
C ILE A 105 -3.67 -4.31 2.60
N THR A 106 -2.91 -3.69 3.50
CA THR A 106 -3.18 -2.34 3.99
C THR A 106 -2.16 -1.38 3.42
N GLU A 107 -2.59 -0.50 2.54
CA GLU A 107 -1.76 0.60 2.07
C GLU A 107 -1.87 1.79 3.02
N ILE A 108 -0.73 2.34 3.42
CA ILE A 108 -0.64 3.58 4.19
C ILE A 108 -0.27 4.70 3.23
N GLY A 109 -1.19 5.62 3.00
CA GLY A 109 -0.98 6.79 2.15
C GLY A 109 0.01 7.79 2.77
N GLY A 110 0.55 8.66 1.93
CA GLY A 110 1.53 9.67 2.31
C GLY A 110 2.97 9.19 2.30
N THR A 111 3.88 10.09 2.63
CA THR A 111 5.31 9.84 2.65
C THR A 111 5.76 9.51 4.07
N VAL A 112 6.66 8.55 4.22
CA VAL A 112 7.28 8.26 5.53
C VAL A 112 8.05 9.49 6.02
N GLY A 113 7.73 9.93 7.24
CA GLY A 113 8.24 11.17 7.83
C GLY A 113 7.24 12.33 7.81
N ASP A 114 6.13 12.21 7.09
CA ASP A 114 5.05 13.18 7.15
C ASP A 114 4.30 13.07 8.47
N ILE A 115 4.08 14.20 9.12
CA ILE A 115 3.47 14.28 10.46
C ILE A 115 2.05 13.70 10.48
N GLU A 116 1.32 13.83 9.37
CA GLU A 116 -0.03 13.31 9.22
C GLU A 116 -0.09 11.78 9.26
N SER A 117 0.98 11.12 8.82
CA SER A 117 1.06 9.65 8.73
C SER A 117 1.54 9.00 10.03
N GLU A 118 2.11 9.75 10.97
CA GLU A 118 2.71 9.20 12.20
C GLU A 118 1.75 8.33 13.02
N PRO A 119 0.48 8.70 13.26
CA PRO A 119 -0.44 7.85 14.02
C PRO A 119 -0.73 6.51 13.33
N PHE A 120 -0.78 6.50 11.99
CA PHE A 120 -0.95 5.27 11.20
C PHE A 120 0.28 4.38 11.30
N LEU A 121 1.47 4.95 11.11
CA LEU A 121 2.72 4.20 11.20
C LEU A 121 2.93 3.63 12.60
N GLU A 122 2.62 4.40 13.67
CA GLU A 122 2.68 3.90 15.05
C GLU A 122 1.68 2.74 15.26
N ALA A 123 0.46 2.84 14.75
CA ALA A 123 -0.53 1.77 14.85
C ALA A 123 -0.05 0.50 14.11
N ILE A 124 0.46 0.64 12.89
CA ILE A 124 0.98 -0.49 12.09
C ILE A 124 2.19 -1.13 12.76
N ARG A 125 3.08 -0.33 13.37
CA ARG A 125 4.18 -0.85 14.19
C ARG A 125 3.67 -1.74 15.33
N GLN A 126 2.55 -1.35 15.96
CA GLN A 126 1.92 -2.14 17.01
C GLN A 126 1.29 -3.43 16.48
N VAL A 127 0.67 -3.41 15.28
CA VAL A 127 0.06 -4.60 14.65
C VAL A 127 1.03 -5.78 14.63
N LYS A 128 2.30 -5.58 14.26
CA LYS A 128 3.31 -6.66 14.23
C LYS A 128 3.54 -7.34 15.59
N LYS A 129 3.17 -6.67 16.70
CA LYS A 129 3.24 -7.26 18.05
C LYS A 129 1.95 -7.94 18.46
N ASP A 130 0.83 -7.54 17.86
CA ASP A 130 -0.49 -8.05 18.21
C ASP A 130 -0.80 -9.38 17.49
N VAL A 131 -0.10 -9.67 16.39
CA VAL A 131 -0.29 -10.89 15.58
C VAL A 131 0.93 -11.81 15.67
N PRO A 132 0.81 -13.11 15.33
CA PRO A 132 1.95 -14.01 15.22
C PRO A 132 3.04 -13.45 14.30
N ARG A 133 4.29 -13.79 14.58
CA ARG A 133 5.47 -13.15 13.94
C ARG A 133 5.45 -13.21 12.40
N ASN A 134 4.90 -14.28 11.84
CA ASN A 134 4.89 -14.51 10.40
C ASN A 134 3.56 -14.12 9.73
N ASP A 135 2.63 -13.52 10.47
CA ASP A 135 1.33 -13.10 9.94
C ASP A 135 1.31 -11.62 9.51
N CYS A 136 2.45 -10.94 9.58
CA CYS A 136 2.56 -9.53 9.18
C CYS A 136 3.88 -9.27 8.46
N LEU A 137 3.80 -8.70 7.26
CA LEU A 137 4.92 -8.22 6.46
C LEU A 137 4.85 -6.72 6.25
N TYR A 138 6.01 -6.07 6.26
CA TYR A 138 6.16 -4.69 5.83
C TYR A 138 6.83 -4.61 4.47
N ILE A 139 6.09 -4.14 3.48
CA ILE A 139 6.58 -3.86 2.14
C ILE A 139 6.71 -2.35 2.01
N HIS A 140 7.92 -1.86 1.77
CA HIS A 140 8.18 -0.44 1.63
C HIS A 140 8.50 -0.10 0.17
N VAL A 141 7.67 0.77 -0.41
CA VAL A 141 7.87 1.29 -1.77
C VAL A 141 8.73 2.54 -1.68
N THR A 142 9.83 2.57 -2.43
CA THR A 142 10.80 3.67 -2.42
C THR A 142 11.09 4.16 -3.83
N LEU A 143 11.72 5.33 -3.94
CA LEU A 143 12.15 5.89 -5.20
C LEU A 143 13.66 5.78 -5.36
N VAL A 144 14.10 5.27 -6.52
CA VAL A 144 15.49 5.30 -6.99
C VAL A 144 15.54 6.24 -8.21
N PRO A 145 15.73 7.55 -8.01
CA PRO A 145 15.68 8.52 -9.08
C PRO A 145 16.91 8.43 -9.98
N TYR A 146 16.69 8.68 -11.27
CA TYR A 146 17.75 8.90 -12.24
C TYR A 146 18.09 10.38 -12.33
N ILE A 147 19.36 10.73 -12.16
CA ILE A 147 19.83 12.11 -12.29
C ILE A 147 20.42 12.27 -13.69
N ALA A 148 19.65 12.81 -14.60
CA ALA A 148 20.03 12.96 -16.00
C ALA A 148 21.37 13.70 -16.19
N ALA A 149 21.63 14.75 -15.40
CA ALA A 149 22.88 15.52 -15.47
C ALA A 149 24.11 14.70 -15.04
N ALA A 150 23.93 13.67 -14.20
CA ALA A 150 25.01 12.80 -13.74
C ALA A 150 25.05 11.45 -14.51
N GLY A 151 23.99 11.14 -15.27
CA GLY A 151 23.87 9.89 -16.00
C GLY A 151 23.75 8.64 -15.11
N GLU A 152 23.24 8.79 -13.88
CA GLU A 152 23.23 7.71 -12.91
C GLU A 152 21.98 7.67 -12.00
N LEU A 153 21.65 6.48 -11.52
CA LEU A 153 20.68 6.24 -10.48
C LEU A 153 21.24 6.58 -9.09
N LYS A 154 20.41 7.11 -8.22
CA LYS A 154 20.78 7.45 -6.83
C LYS A 154 20.02 6.58 -5.82
N THR A 155 20.76 5.81 -5.02
CA THR A 155 20.22 4.95 -3.97
C THR A 155 20.01 5.68 -2.63
N LYS A 156 20.53 6.89 -2.47
CA LYS A 156 20.42 7.66 -1.22
C LYS A 156 18.98 7.98 -0.79
N PRO A 157 18.06 8.38 -1.68
CA PRO A 157 16.67 8.62 -1.29
C PRO A 157 16.01 7.38 -0.67
N THR A 158 16.21 6.19 -1.26
CA THR A 158 15.76 4.92 -0.69
C THR A 158 16.35 4.68 0.71
N GLN A 159 17.67 4.85 0.86
CA GLN A 159 18.34 4.67 2.16
C GLN A 159 17.79 5.63 3.23
N HIS A 160 17.52 6.89 2.87
CA HIS A 160 16.95 7.88 3.78
C HIS A 160 15.51 7.51 4.17
N SER A 161 14.67 7.13 3.21
CA SER A 161 13.30 6.71 3.46
C SER A 161 13.23 5.51 4.42
N VAL A 162 14.08 4.49 4.20
CA VAL A 162 14.17 3.33 5.10
C VAL A 162 14.71 3.72 6.48
N LYS A 163 15.70 4.63 6.54
CA LYS A 163 16.20 5.13 7.82
C LYS A 163 15.10 5.83 8.63
N GLU A 164 14.28 6.64 7.97
CA GLU A 164 13.15 7.33 8.59
C GLU A 164 12.12 6.32 9.11
N LEU A 165 11.74 5.34 8.29
CA LEU A 165 10.83 4.26 8.71
C LEU A 165 11.35 3.49 9.93
N ARG A 166 12.65 3.19 9.95
CA ARG A 166 13.31 2.52 11.10
C ARG A 166 13.34 3.39 12.34
N SER A 167 13.42 4.71 12.22
CA SER A 167 13.36 5.62 13.38
C SER A 167 12.02 5.55 14.11
N ILE A 168 10.95 5.22 13.40
CA ILE A 168 9.62 4.96 13.94
C ILE A 168 9.52 3.55 14.56
N GLY A 169 10.49 2.68 14.31
CA GLY A 169 10.53 1.30 14.81
C GLY A 169 9.95 0.26 13.85
N ILE A 170 9.82 0.59 12.57
CA ILE A 170 9.42 -0.34 11.52
C ILE A 170 10.64 -0.69 10.66
N THR A 171 10.97 -1.97 10.61
CA THR A 171 11.97 -2.49 9.66
C THR A 171 11.22 -3.16 8.51
N PRO A 172 11.41 -2.72 7.26
CA PRO A 172 10.76 -3.35 6.12
C PRO A 172 11.29 -4.77 5.92
N ASP A 173 10.39 -5.68 5.58
CA ASP A 173 10.73 -7.07 5.22
C ASP A 173 11.07 -7.18 3.73
N ILE A 174 10.48 -6.30 2.90
CA ILE A 174 10.64 -6.23 1.45
C ILE A 174 10.76 -4.77 1.02
N LEU A 175 11.62 -4.50 0.06
CA LEU A 175 11.74 -3.21 -0.62
C LEU A 175 11.31 -3.33 -2.08
N VAL A 176 10.46 -2.40 -2.53
CA VAL A 176 10.08 -2.23 -3.93
C VAL A 176 10.63 -0.89 -4.40
N CYS A 177 11.65 -0.93 -5.24
CA CYS A 177 12.37 0.24 -5.73
C CYS A 177 11.76 0.73 -7.04
N ARG A 178 10.98 1.80 -6.98
CA ARG A 178 10.41 2.47 -8.15
C ARG A 178 11.51 3.22 -8.90
N SER A 179 11.69 2.93 -10.19
CA SER A 179 12.70 3.56 -11.02
C SER A 179 12.26 3.64 -12.49
N GLU A 180 12.80 4.61 -13.22
CA GLU A 180 12.65 4.70 -14.69
C GLU A 180 13.69 3.86 -15.44
N HIS A 181 14.80 3.55 -14.78
CA HIS A 181 15.91 2.79 -15.34
C HIS A 181 16.18 1.54 -14.52
N GLU A 182 16.77 0.53 -15.15
CA GLU A 182 17.10 -0.73 -14.49
C GLU A 182 18.06 -0.50 -13.30
N VAL A 183 17.69 -1.09 -12.17
CA VAL A 183 18.50 -1.10 -10.96
C VAL A 183 19.43 -2.30 -11.01
N SER A 184 20.72 -2.07 -11.22
CA SER A 184 21.69 -3.15 -11.36
C SER A 184 21.78 -4.05 -10.11
N LYS A 185 22.35 -5.24 -10.29
CA LYS A 185 22.52 -6.17 -9.18
C LYS A 185 23.35 -5.54 -8.05
N GLU A 186 24.45 -4.87 -8.39
CA GLU A 186 25.33 -4.19 -7.41
C GLU A 186 24.58 -3.09 -6.65
N MET A 187 23.67 -2.37 -7.33
CA MET A 187 22.85 -1.36 -6.68
C MET A 187 21.84 -2.00 -5.72
N ARG A 188 21.23 -3.12 -6.09
CA ARG A 188 20.29 -3.85 -5.21
C ARG A 188 21.02 -4.41 -3.98
N GLU A 189 22.21 -4.98 -4.15
CA GLU A 189 23.06 -5.44 -3.04
C GLU A 189 23.45 -4.28 -2.11
N LYS A 190 23.79 -3.13 -2.68
CA LYS A 190 24.04 -1.90 -1.91
C LYS A 190 22.81 -1.42 -1.13
N ILE A 191 21.64 -1.40 -1.76
CA ILE A 191 20.39 -1.04 -1.09
C ILE A 191 20.11 -2.02 0.04
N ALA A 192 20.19 -3.32 -0.22
CA ALA A 192 19.98 -4.38 0.77
C ALA A 192 20.87 -4.19 2.01
N MET A 193 22.16 -3.97 1.79
CA MET A 193 23.14 -3.77 2.87
C MET A 193 22.83 -2.52 3.72
N PHE A 194 22.52 -1.38 3.09
CA PHE A 194 22.25 -0.13 3.82
C PHE A 194 20.88 -0.10 4.49
N CYS A 195 19.92 -0.84 3.96
CA CYS A 195 18.55 -0.89 4.45
C CYS A 195 18.29 -2.06 5.41
N ASP A 196 19.28 -2.95 5.60
CA ASP A 196 19.17 -4.13 6.47
C ASP A 196 18.01 -5.06 6.04
N VAL A 197 17.99 -5.35 4.74
CA VAL A 197 16.99 -6.22 4.09
C VAL A 197 17.74 -7.28 3.29
N ASP A 198 17.21 -8.49 3.21
CA ASP A 198 17.78 -9.55 2.39
C ASP A 198 17.89 -9.11 0.92
N THR A 199 18.98 -9.48 0.23
CA THR A 199 19.17 -9.06 -1.17
C THR A 199 18.09 -9.61 -2.10
N ASP A 200 17.54 -10.80 -1.82
CA ASP A 200 16.44 -11.42 -2.55
C ASP A 200 15.08 -10.78 -2.24
N ALA A 201 15.02 -9.87 -1.27
CA ALA A 201 13.84 -9.10 -0.93
C ALA A 201 13.88 -7.64 -1.44
N VAL A 202 14.81 -7.30 -2.33
CA VAL A 202 14.89 -5.99 -3.00
C VAL A 202 14.44 -6.14 -4.46
N PHE A 203 13.25 -5.65 -4.77
CA PHE A 203 12.63 -5.71 -6.09
C PHE A 203 12.68 -4.36 -6.79
N GLN A 204 12.77 -4.37 -8.11
CA GLN A 204 12.61 -3.17 -8.92
C GLN A 204 11.20 -3.09 -9.50
N ALA A 205 10.61 -1.90 -9.46
CA ALA A 205 9.37 -1.58 -10.14
C ALA A 205 9.66 -0.53 -11.21
N LEU A 206 9.98 -0.99 -12.41
CA LEU A 206 10.26 -0.13 -13.57
C LEU A 206 8.99 0.52 -14.09
N THR A 207 9.18 1.64 -14.83
CA THR A 207 8.09 2.24 -15.59
C THR A 207 7.63 1.26 -16.67
N ALA A 208 6.47 0.65 -16.46
CA ALA A 208 5.83 -0.24 -17.42
C ALA A 208 5.08 0.56 -18.51
N LYS A 209 4.86 -0.04 -19.66
CA LYS A 209 4.04 0.56 -20.72
C LYS A 209 2.55 0.54 -20.37
N SER A 210 2.14 -0.43 -19.59
CA SER A 210 0.80 -0.56 -19.02
C SER A 210 0.89 -0.94 -17.55
N ILE A 211 0.03 -0.38 -16.70
CA ILE A 211 -0.04 -0.76 -15.27
C ILE A 211 -0.34 -2.26 -15.11
N TYR A 212 -1.00 -2.87 -16.07
CA TYR A 212 -1.33 -4.31 -16.04
C TYR A 212 -0.12 -5.22 -16.27
N GLU A 213 1.02 -4.71 -16.75
CA GLU A 213 2.28 -5.46 -16.81
C GLU A 213 2.94 -5.62 -15.45
N VAL A 214 2.68 -4.72 -14.50
CA VAL A 214 3.38 -4.66 -13.22
C VAL A 214 3.33 -5.98 -12.43
N PRO A 215 2.18 -6.67 -12.28
CA PRO A 215 2.15 -7.96 -11.61
C PRO A 215 3.06 -9.02 -12.25
N LEU A 216 3.11 -9.06 -13.57
CA LEU A 216 3.99 -10.00 -14.31
C LEU A 216 5.47 -9.69 -14.06
N LEU A 217 5.84 -8.41 -14.10
CA LEU A 217 7.21 -7.96 -13.84
C LEU A 217 7.69 -8.26 -12.42
N LEU A 218 6.79 -8.18 -11.44
CA LEU A 218 7.12 -8.51 -10.05
C LEU A 218 7.17 -10.03 -9.84
N GLN A 219 6.29 -10.79 -10.50
CA GLN A 219 6.32 -12.25 -10.48
C GLN A 219 7.59 -12.80 -11.11
N GLU A 220 8.02 -12.27 -12.27
CA GLU A 220 9.28 -12.67 -12.93
C GLU A 220 10.50 -12.51 -12.03
N GLN A 221 10.48 -11.54 -11.12
CA GLN A 221 11.51 -11.35 -10.10
C GLN A 221 11.34 -12.28 -8.88
N GLY A 222 10.24 -13.03 -8.79
CA GLY A 222 9.93 -13.96 -7.69
C GLY A 222 9.43 -13.29 -6.41
N MET A 223 8.80 -12.12 -6.51
CA MET A 223 8.28 -11.40 -5.33
C MET A 223 7.21 -12.23 -4.59
N ASP A 224 6.34 -12.90 -5.32
CA ASP A 224 5.33 -13.82 -4.79
C ASP A 224 5.95 -14.90 -3.88
N LYS A 225 7.03 -15.55 -4.34
CA LYS A 225 7.74 -16.58 -3.59
C LYS A 225 8.40 -16.04 -2.32
N VAL A 226 8.99 -14.84 -2.40
CA VAL A 226 9.60 -14.20 -1.23
C VAL A 226 8.55 -13.82 -0.20
N VAL A 227 7.38 -13.32 -0.63
CA VAL A 227 6.24 -13.03 0.26
C VAL A 227 5.79 -14.30 0.98
N LEU A 228 5.51 -15.39 0.24
CA LEU A 228 5.09 -16.66 0.82
C LEU A 228 6.13 -17.23 1.79
N LYS A 229 7.41 -17.21 1.42
CA LYS A 229 8.52 -17.64 2.29
C LYS A 229 8.56 -16.85 3.60
N LYS A 230 8.43 -15.52 3.54
CA LYS A 230 8.46 -14.67 4.75
C LYS A 230 7.23 -14.85 5.62
N LEU A 231 6.08 -15.19 5.05
CA LEU A 231 4.86 -15.58 5.77
C LEU A 231 4.86 -17.06 6.23
N ASN A 232 5.96 -17.78 5.99
CA ASN A 232 6.07 -19.21 6.31
C ASN A 232 4.95 -20.06 5.68
N MET A 233 4.57 -19.72 4.46
CA MET A 233 3.57 -20.43 3.67
C MET A 233 4.24 -21.29 2.60
N GLU A 234 3.53 -22.34 2.19
CA GLU A 234 3.99 -23.19 1.09
C GLU A 234 4.02 -22.42 -0.23
N ASP A 235 5.11 -22.60 -1.00
CA ASP A 235 5.19 -22.11 -2.37
C ASP A 235 4.16 -22.88 -3.23
N ARG A 236 3.25 -22.12 -3.83
CA ARG A 236 2.23 -22.66 -4.74
C ARG A 236 2.44 -22.08 -6.13
N PRO A 237 2.31 -22.88 -7.19
CA PRO A 237 2.36 -22.36 -8.54
C PRO A 237 1.32 -21.25 -8.73
N CYS A 238 1.77 -20.10 -9.18
CA CYS A 238 0.89 -18.99 -9.53
C CYS A 238 0.58 -19.07 -11.03
N ASP A 239 -0.69 -19.31 -11.38
CA ASP A 239 -1.13 -19.31 -12.78
C ASP A 239 -1.51 -17.88 -13.21
N MET A 240 -0.62 -17.24 -13.95
CA MET A 240 -0.84 -15.90 -14.52
C MET A 240 -1.19 -15.94 -16.01
N LYS A 241 -1.62 -17.09 -16.53
CA LYS A 241 -1.85 -17.24 -17.98
C LYS A 241 -2.93 -16.29 -18.48
N GLU A 242 -4.09 -16.27 -17.86
CA GLU A 242 -5.20 -15.40 -18.26
C GLU A 242 -4.82 -13.93 -18.15
N TRP A 243 -4.12 -13.56 -17.08
CA TRP A 243 -3.61 -12.20 -16.91
C TRP A 243 -2.62 -11.81 -18.01
N LYS A 244 -1.68 -12.70 -18.33
CA LYS A 244 -0.72 -12.51 -19.42
C LYS A 244 -1.42 -12.37 -20.77
N ASP A 245 -2.38 -13.26 -21.07
CA ASP A 245 -3.17 -13.21 -22.31
C ASP A 245 -3.93 -11.88 -22.44
N MET A 246 -4.43 -11.32 -21.34
CA MET A 246 -5.06 -10.00 -21.30
C MET A 246 -4.04 -8.90 -21.59
N VAL A 247 -2.89 -8.91 -20.94
CA VAL A 247 -1.82 -7.93 -21.13
C VAL A 247 -1.32 -7.97 -22.58
N ASP A 248 -1.09 -9.15 -23.13
CA ASP A 248 -0.66 -9.31 -24.52
C ASP A 248 -1.68 -8.71 -25.52
N LYS A 249 -2.98 -8.84 -25.24
CA LYS A 249 -4.04 -8.19 -26.04
C LYS A 249 -4.01 -6.67 -25.92
N ILE A 250 -3.81 -6.14 -24.71
CA ILE A 250 -3.73 -4.69 -24.47
C ILE A 250 -2.53 -4.09 -25.21
N MET A 251 -1.41 -4.81 -25.23
CA MET A 251 -0.16 -4.36 -25.84
C MET A 251 -0.08 -4.59 -27.35
N ALA A 252 -0.98 -5.41 -27.91
CA ALA A 252 -1.01 -5.69 -29.35
C ALA A 252 -1.35 -4.43 -30.17
N PRO A 253 -0.82 -4.29 -31.40
CA PRO A 253 -1.21 -3.20 -32.28
C PRO A 253 -2.70 -3.29 -32.61
N HIS A 254 -3.47 -2.26 -32.30
CA HIS A 254 -4.88 -2.16 -32.66
C HIS A 254 -5.05 -1.41 -33.98
N LYS A 255 -5.82 -1.99 -34.92
CA LYS A 255 -6.10 -1.38 -36.23
C LYS A 255 -7.36 -0.51 -36.21
N ASP A 256 -8.32 -0.87 -35.40
CA ASP A 256 -9.61 -0.20 -35.29
C ASP A 256 -9.70 0.68 -34.06
N LYS A 257 -10.32 1.86 -34.22
CA LYS A 257 -10.59 2.78 -33.10
C LYS A 257 -12.08 2.78 -32.82
N THR A 258 -12.46 2.64 -31.57
CA THR A 258 -13.82 2.80 -31.08
C THR A 258 -13.95 4.14 -30.37
N ASN A 259 -14.98 4.92 -30.70
CA ASN A 259 -15.29 6.15 -30.00
C ASN A 259 -16.17 5.84 -28.80
N ILE A 260 -15.73 6.23 -27.62
CA ILE A 260 -16.47 6.10 -26.37
C ILE A 260 -16.84 7.52 -25.91
N GLY A 261 -18.14 7.77 -25.78
CA GLY A 261 -18.64 9.00 -25.17
C GLY A 261 -18.61 8.86 -23.63
N VAL A 262 -17.98 9.81 -22.97
CA VAL A 262 -18.07 9.95 -21.51
C VAL A 262 -19.06 11.06 -21.21
N VAL A 263 -20.11 10.76 -20.43
CA VAL A 263 -21.19 11.69 -20.07
C VAL A 263 -21.00 12.16 -18.64
#